data_02454a3955c95d05186c1d246dc8e75b
#
_entry.id   02454a3955c95d05186c1d246dc8e75b
#
_cell.length_a   1.000
_cell.length_b   1.000
_cell.length_c   1.000
_cell.angle_alpha   90.00
_cell.angle_beta   90.00
_cell.angle_gamma   90.00
#
_symmetry.space_group_name_H-M   'P 1'
#
loop_
_entity.id
_entity.type
_entity.pdbx_description
1 polymer ?
#
loop_
_entity_poly.entity_id
_entity_poly.type
_entity_poly.pdbx_seq_one_letter_code
_entity_poly.pdbx_strand_id
1 'polypeptide(L)'
;MMNRRDFLKILGLFALSPKKIYAQNSKTKEAVIIGAGIIGCSIAYELTKRGVKVTLIDKNAPGSACSGSSFSWINATYPKKPYSYNLFSQLGINAFHLMQRELSLDIKWNGSLEWSSSTKDQEKLIESVNELQSYPK
;
A
#
# COMPACT_ATOMS: atom_id res chain seq x y z
N MET A 1 -4.02 23.32 -17.29
CA MET A 1 -3.49 22.11 -16.61
C MET A 1 -2.78 22.58 -15.35
N MET A 2 -3.27 22.24 -14.18
CA MET A 2 -2.72 22.70 -12.90
C MET A 2 -1.40 21.95 -12.63
N ASN A 3 -0.31 22.68 -12.36
CA ASN A 3 0.98 22.07 -12.13
C ASN A 3 1.13 21.63 -10.66
N ARG A 4 2.12 20.77 -10.35
CA ARG A 4 2.38 20.25 -8.99
C ARG A 4 2.58 21.34 -7.94
N ARG A 5 3.20 22.47 -8.32
CA ARG A 5 3.46 23.59 -7.40
C ARG A 5 2.18 24.33 -7.03
N ASP A 6 1.26 24.50 -7.97
CA ASP A 6 -0.01 25.17 -7.71
C ASP A 6 -0.93 24.30 -6.85
N PHE A 7 -0.89 22.97 -7.05
CA PHE A 7 -1.58 22.02 -6.18
C PHE A 7 -1.07 22.10 -4.73
N LEU A 8 0.25 22.14 -4.52
CA LEU A 8 0.84 22.27 -3.19
C LEU A 8 0.53 23.62 -2.52
N LYS A 9 0.46 24.71 -3.27
CA LYS A 9 0.06 26.03 -2.74
C LYS A 9 -1.41 26.03 -2.29
N ILE A 10 -2.29 25.42 -3.07
CA ILE A 10 -3.71 25.28 -2.73
C ILE A 10 -3.86 24.39 -1.48
N LEU A 11 -3.12 23.29 -1.39
CA LEU A 11 -3.12 22.42 -0.20
C LEU A 11 -2.61 23.16 1.05
N GLY A 12 -1.56 24.00 0.91
CA GLY A 12 -1.03 24.84 1.97
C GLY A 12 -2.02 25.92 2.44
N LEU A 13 -2.78 26.52 1.51
CA LEU A 13 -3.84 27.49 1.85
C LEU A 13 -5.00 26.83 2.63
N PHE A 14 -5.37 25.60 2.31
CA PHE A 14 -6.36 24.85 3.07
C PHE A 14 -5.88 24.49 4.48
N ALA A 15 -4.58 24.22 4.66
CA ALA A 15 -3.97 23.94 5.97
C ALA A 15 -3.93 25.17 6.88
N LEU A 16 -3.88 26.37 6.31
CA LEU A 16 -3.86 27.64 7.04
C LEU A 16 -5.25 28.23 7.31
N SER A 17 -6.31 27.59 6.83
CA SER A 17 -7.67 28.05 7.06
C SER A 17 -8.06 27.76 8.53
N PRO A 18 -8.31 28.78 9.38
CA PRO A 18 -8.63 28.56 10.79
C PRO A 18 -10.08 28.13 11.01
N LYS A 19 -10.70 27.48 10.06
CA LYS A 19 -11.95 26.79 10.32
C LYS A 19 -11.63 25.62 11.24
N LYS A 20 -11.78 25.84 12.54
CA LYS A 20 -11.98 24.77 13.50
C LYS A 20 -13.06 23.85 12.89
N ILE A 21 -12.64 22.76 12.28
CA ILE A 21 -13.54 21.66 12.01
C ILE A 21 -13.86 21.14 13.41
N TYR A 22 -14.92 21.68 14.01
CA TYR A 22 -15.51 21.09 15.19
C TYR A 22 -15.93 19.68 14.73
N ALA A 23 -15.15 18.69 15.09
CA ALA A 23 -15.64 17.34 15.13
C ALA A 23 -16.84 17.37 16.08
N GLN A 24 -18.02 17.54 15.48
CA GLN A 24 -19.25 17.44 16.19
C GLN A 24 -19.22 16.08 16.88
N ASN A 25 -19.57 16.03 18.12
CA ASN A 25 -19.50 14.87 19.02
C ASN A 25 -20.50 13.79 18.58
N SER A 26 -20.45 13.41 17.29
CA SER A 26 -21.20 12.27 16.77
C SER A 26 -20.39 11.01 17.14
N LYS A 27 -21.05 10.07 17.76
CA LYS A 27 -20.48 8.75 18.12
C LYS A 27 -19.90 7.99 16.90
N THR A 28 -20.13 8.48 15.70
CA THR A 28 -19.69 7.90 14.43
C THR A 28 -18.52 8.71 13.86
N LYS A 29 -17.33 8.09 13.75
CA LYS A 29 -16.21 8.68 13.04
C LYS A 29 -16.47 8.63 11.54
N GLU A 30 -16.16 9.71 10.83
CA GLU A 30 -16.29 9.77 9.36
C GLU A 30 -14.92 10.05 8.74
N ALA A 31 -14.65 9.46 7.57
CA ALA A 31 -13.44 9.67 6.80
C ALA A 31 -13.75 9.78 5.31
N VAL A 32 -13.03 10.67 4.61
CA VAL A 32 -13.05 10.78 3.16
C VAL A 32 -11.69 10.36 2.62
N ILE A 33 -11.68 9.44 1.67
CA ILE A 33 -10.47 8.94 1.02
C ILE A 33 -10.54 9.33 -0.44
N ILE A 34 -9.49 9.95 -0.95
CA ILE A 34 -9.38 10.36 -2.35
C ILE A 34 -8.41 9.43 -3.06
N GLY A 35 -8.92 8.70 -4.04
CA GLY A 35 -8.20 7.72 -4.83
C GLY A 35 -8.64 6.29 -4.51
N ALA A 36 -9.32 5.63 -5.45
CA ALA A 36 -9.77 4.24 -5.36
C ALA A 36 -8.79 3.25 -6.03
N GLY A 37 -7.49 3.48 -5.86
CA GLY A 37 -6.45 2.49 -6.13
C GLY A 37 -6.30 1.52 -4.97
N ILE A 38 -5.36 0.58 -5.06
CA ILE A 38 -5.14 -0.47 -4.04
C ILE A 38 -4.93 0.12 -2.63
N ILE A 39 -4.20 1.24 -2.52
CA ILE A 39 -3.91 1.88 -1.24
C ILE A 39 -5.20 2.46 -0.64
N GLY A 40 -5.93 3.27 -1.42
CA GLY A 40 -7.17 3.90 -0.94
C GLY A 40 -8.25 2.89 -0.59
N CYS A 41 -8.40 1.84 -1.40
CA CYS A 41 -9.34 0.75 -1.11
C CYS A 41 -8.95 -0.01 0.17
N SER A 42 -7.66 -0.31 0.37
CA SER A 42 -7.18 -0.99 1.58
C SER A 42 -7.42 -0.16 2.85
N ILE A 43 -7.16 1.15 2.79
CA ILE A 43 -7.42 2.07 3.91
C ILE A 43 -8.92 2.15 4.19
N ALA A 44 -9.75 2.28 3.13
CA ALA A 44 -11.21 2.33 3.26
C ALA A 44 -11.74 1.06 3.94
N TYR A 45 -11.27 -0.10 3.50
CA TYR A 45 -11.63 -1.39 4.06
C TYR A 45 -11.29 -1.48 5.56
N GLU A 46 -10.06 -1.17 5.93
CA GLU A 46 -9.61 -1.23 7.31
C GLU A 46 -10.32 -0.22 8.24
N LEU A 47 -10.63 0.97 7.75
CA LEU A 47 -11.39 1.96 8.52
C LEU A 47 -12.84 1.51 8.70
N THR A 48 -13.45 0.95 7.67
CA THR A 48 -14.83 0.42 7.74
C THR A 48 -14.94 -0.73 8.74
N LYS A 49 -13.97 -1.64 8.77
CA LYS A 49 -13.89 -2.70 9.80
C LYS A 49 -13.84 -2.15 11.22
N ARG A 50 -13.29 -0.96 11.41
CA ARG A 50 -13.22 -0.27 12.71
C ARG A 50 -14.43 0.61 13.01
N GLY A 51 -15.49 0.50 12.23
CA GLY A 51 -16.75 1.23 12.42
C GLY A 51 -16.68 2.70 12.02
N VAL A 52 -15.71 3.08 11.19
CA VAL A 52 -15.64 4.41 10.59
C VAL A 52 -16.53 4.46 9.36
N LYS A 53 -17.38 5.48 9.24
CA LYS A 53 -18.12 5.73 8.01
C LYS A 53 -17.18 6.32 6.96
N VAL A 54 -16.93 5.59 5.88
CA VAL A 54 -15.96 5.96 4.85
C VAL A 54 -16.66 6.39 3.58
N THR A 55 -16.23 7.52 3.02
CA THR A 55 -16.54 7.95 1.65
C THR A 55 -15.28 7.82 0.81
N LEU A 56 -15.29 6.95 -0.20
CA LEU A 56 -14.19 6.77 -1.15
C LEU A 56 -14.53 7.50 -2.45
N ILE A 57 -13.63 8.37 -2.90
CA ILE A 57 -13.82 9.21 -4.09
C ILE A 57 -12.69 8.95 -5.08
N ASP A 58 -13.03 8.73 -6.34
CA ASP A 58 -12.08 8.71 -7.45
C ASP A 58 -12.63 9.50 -8.63
N LYS A 59 -11.74 10.03 -9.46
CA LYS A 59 -12.13 10.72 -10.69
C LYS A 59 -12.49 9.76 -11.82
N ASN A 60 -12.05 8.51 -11.73
CA ASN A 60 -12.24 7.47 -12.74
C ASN A 60 -12.76 6.18 -12.06
N ALA A 61 -12.89 5.11 -12.83
CA ALA A 61 -13.22 3.80 -12.29
C ALA A 61 -12.17 3.33 -11.27
N PRO A 62 -12.56 2.61 -10.21
CA PRO A 62 -11.61 2.06 -9.24
C PRO A 62 -10.52 1.23 -9.90
N GLY A 63 -9.28 1.42 -9.45
CA GLY A 63 -8.13 0.68 -9.96
C GLY A 63 -7.62 1.09 -11.35
N SER A 64 -8.28 2.01 -12.05
CA SER A 64 -7.99 2.35 -13.44
C SER A 64 -6.66 3.11 -13.69
N ALA A 65 -5.99 3.55 -12.64
CA ALA A 65 -4.69 4.23 -12.74
C ALA A 65 -3.53 3.26 -12.45
N CYS A 66 -2.58 3.65 -11.61
CA CYS A 66 -1.38 2.86 -11.28
C CYS A 66 -1.68 1.42 -10.84
N SER A 67 -2.76 1.21 -10.09
CA SER A 67 -3.14 -0.13 -9.63
C SER A 67 -3.49 -1.07 -10.78
N GLY A 68 -4.28 -0.59 -11.75
CA GLY A 68 -4.65 -1.39 -12.92
C GLY A 68 -3.52 -1.56 -13.95
N SER A 69 -2.50 -0.69 -13.91
CA SER A 69 -1.33 -0.75 -14.79
C SER A 69 -0.14 -1.46 -14.12
N SER A 70 -0.29 -1.95 -12.89
CA SER A 70 0.78 -2.62 -12.17
C SER A 70 0.93 -4.08 -12.61
N PHE A 71 2.13 -4.62 -12.40
CA PHE A 71 2.41 -6.05 -12.62
C PHE A 71 1.66 -6.97 -11.64
N SER A 72 1.06 -6.42 -10.60
CA SER A 72 0.27 -7.11 -9.57
C SER A 72 1.03 -8.22 -8.82
N TRP A 73 2.34 -8.10 -8.71
CA TRP A 73 3.17 -9.05 -8.00
C TRP A 73 3.26 -8.73 -6.51
N ILE A 74 2.65 -9.57 -5.69
CA ILE A 74 2.71 -9.46 -4.23
C ILE A 74 3.93 -10.26 -3.77
N ASN A 75 5.00 -9.55 -3.37
CA ASN A 75 6.24 -10.20 -2.96
C ASN A 75 7.00 -9.44 -1.87
N ALA A 76 7.80 -10.18 -1.11
CA ALA A 76 8.79 -9.66 -0.16
C ALA A 76 10.12 -10.44 -0.27
N THR A 77 10.47 -10.90 -1.48
CA THR A 77 11.57 -11.84 -1.75
C THR A 77 12.94 -11.17 -1.84
N TYR A 78 12.99 -9.86 -1.95
CA TYR A 78 14.25 -9.12 -2.03
C TYR A 78 14.55 -8.40 -0.72
N PRO A 79 15.81 -8.40 -0.25
CA PRO A 79 16.21 -7.62 0.92
C PRO A 79 16.00 -6.13 0.64
N LYS A 80 15.41 -5.43 1.59
CA LYS A 80 15.13 -3.99 1.48
C LYS A 80 15.74 -3.26 2.65
N LYS A 81 16.40 -2.13 2.35
CA LYS A 81 17.03 -1.27 3.35
C LYS A 81 16.28 0.06 3.46
N PRO A 82 16.06 0.57 4.67
CA PRO A 82 16.41 -0.05 5.98
C PRO A 82 15.55 -1.29 6.28
N TYR A 83 15.92 -2.07 7.29
CA TYR A 83 15.18 -3.27 7.72
C TYR A 83 13.68 -3.03 7.95
N SER A 84 13.30 -1.87 8.47
CA SER A 84 11.90 -1.48 8.64
C SER A 84 11.09 -1.57 7.33
N TYR A 85 11.70 -1.25 6.19
CA TYR A 85 11.06 -1.38 4.89
C TYR A 85 10.86 -2.85 4.50
N ASN A 86 11.83 -3.71 4.81
CA ASN A 86 11.69 -5.15 4.61
C ASN A 86 10.58 -5.73 5.48
N LEU A 87 10.53 -5.35 6.76
CA LEU A 87 9.47 -5.74 7.70
C LEU A 87 8.08 -5.32 7.18
N PHE A 88 7.93 -4.08 6.69
CA PHE A 88 6.67 -3.62 6.10
C PHE A 88 6.24 -4.47 4.90
N SER A 89 7.19 -4.91 4.07
CA SER A 89 6.89 -5.77 2.94
C SER A 89 6.37 -7.14 3.39
N GLN A 90 6.95 -7.73 4.42
CA GLN A 90 6.51 -8.99 5.00
C GLN A 90 5.14 -8.86 5.68
N LEU A 91 4.92 -7.80 6.44
CA LEU A 91 3.60 -7.50 7.02
C LEU A 91 2.54 -7.32 5.93
N GLY A 92 2.90 -6.73 4.80
CA GLY A 92 2.03 -6.61 3.63
C GLY A 92 1.60 -7.97 3.07
N ILE A 93 2.52 -8.93 2.95
CA ILE A 93 2.19 -10.32 2.55
C ILE A 93 1.16 -10.92 3.50
N ASN A 94 1.39 -10.82 4.81
CA ASN A 94 0.47 -11.34 5.81
C ASN A 94 -0.91 -10.68 5.73
N ALA A 95 -0.95 -9.37 5.50
CA ALA A 95 -2.20 -8.63 5.30
C ALA A 95 -2.97 -9.14 4.06
N PHE A 96 -2.27 -9.42 2.94
CA PHE A 96 -2.92 -9.99 1.74
C PHE A 96 -3.47 -11.40 2.00
N HIS A 97 -2.79 -12.24 2.78
CA HIS A 97 -3.34 -13.54 3.17
C HIS A 97 -4.63 -13.40 3.99
N LEU A 98 -4.69 -12.41 4.90
CA LEU A 98 -5.90 -12.12 5.67
C LEU A 98 -7.03 -11.62 4.75
N MET A 99 -6.75 -10.62 3.92
CA MET A 99 -7.72 -10.06 2.98
C MET A 99 -8.25 -11.10 1.99
N GLN A 100 -7.40 -12.00 1.52
CA GLN A 100 -7.83 -13.10 0.64
C GLN A 100 -8.90 -13.95 1.30
N ARG A 101 -8.72 -14.30 2.58
CA ARG A 101 -9.73 -15.09 3.32
C ARG A 101 -11.02 -14.31 3.58
N GLU A 102 -10.88 -13.03 3.95
CA GLU A 102 -12.03 -12.19 4.31
C GLU A 102 -12.87 -11.78 3.10
N LEU A 103 -12.23 -11.53 1.96
CA LEU A 103 -12.86 -11.00 0.75
C LEU A 103 -12.98 -12.02 -0.38
N SER A 104 -12.53 -13.27 -0.16
CA SER A 104 -12.50 -14.34 -1.19
C SER A 104 -11.77 -13.90 -2.45
N LEU A 105 -10.61 -13.22 -2.30
CA LEU A 105 -9.82 -12.74 -3.42
C LEU A 105 -9.13 -13.90 -4.14
N ASP A 106 -9.07 -13.84 -5.47
CA ASP A 106 -8.36 -14.82 -6.29
C ASP A 106 -6.85 -14.49 -6.39
N ILE A 107 -6.13 -14.65 -5.27
CA ILE A 107 -4.67 -14.47 -5.22
C ILE A 107 -3.99 -15.83 -5.38
N LYS A 108 -3.06 -15.94 -6.34
CA LYS A 108 -2.27 -17.14 -6.57
C LYS A 108 -0.93 -17.04 -5.83
N TRP A 109 -0.72 -17.90 -4.86
CA TRP A 109 0.51 -17.98 -4.05
C TRP A 109 1.48 -19.03 -4.62
N ASN A 110 1.85 -18.89 -5.88
CA ASN A 110 2.67 -19.88 -6.59
C ASN A 110 4.17 -19.76 -6.27
N GLY A 111 4.56 -18.71 -5.52
CA GLY A 111 5.96 -18.37 -5.32
C GLY A 111 6.62 -17.79 -6.57
N SER A 112 7.94 -17.70 -6.53
CA SER A 112 8.77 -17.29 -7.66
C SER A 112 10.04 -18.13 -7.71
N LEU A 113 10.57 -18.30 -8.90
CA LEU A 113 11.86 -18.93 -9.14
C LEU A 113 12.77 -17.91 -9.79
N GLU A 114 13.94 -17.73 -9.23
CA GLU A 114 14.98 -16.88 -9.77
C GLU A 114 16.24 -17.72 -10.00
N TRP A 115 16.87 -17.54 -11.14
CA TRP A 115 18.12 -18.21 -11.49
C TRP A 115 19.02 -17.27 -12.28
N SER A 116 20.30 -17.57 -12.31
CA SER A 116 21.26 -16.85 -13.14
C SER A 116 22.24 -17.81 -13.82
N SER A 117 22.62 -17.51 -15.05
CA SER A 117 23.67 -18.22 -15.80
C SER A 117 25.06 -17.65 -15.57
N SER A 118 25.19 -16.46 -14.97
CA SER A 118 26.44 -15.78 -14.66
C SER A 118 26.88 -16.08 -13.23
N THR A 119 28.14 -16.50 -13.02
CA THR A 119 28.73 -16.72 -11.69
C THR A 119 28.59 -15.48 -10.80
N LYS A 120 28.85 -14.29 -11.36
CA LYS A 120 28.75 -13.02 -10.64
C LYS A 120 27.33 -12.74 -10.13
N ASP A 121 26.31 -13.08 -10.90
CA ASP A 121 24.93 -12.85 -10.49
C ASP A 121 24.42 -13.96 -9.57
N GLN A 122 24.98 -15.18 -9.68
CA GLN A 122 24.76 -16.24 -8.69
C GLN A 122 25.27 -15.84 -7.30
N GLU A 123 26.46 -15.25 -7.23
CA GLU A 123 27.05 -14.73 -5.97
C GLU A 123 26.12 -13.67 -5.34
N LYS A 124 25.64 -12.70 -6.12
CA LYS A 124 24.69 -11.70 -5.63
C LYS A 124 23.35 -12.30 -5.14
N LEU A 125 22.87 -13.33 -5.85
CA LEU A 125 21.64 -14.03 -5.43
C LEU A 125 21.84 -14.71 -4.07
N ILE A 126 22.98 -15.39 -3.89
CA ILE A 126 23.38 -16.01 -2.61
C ILE A 126 23.47 -14.97 -1.50
N GLU A 127 24.16 -13.83 -1.77
CA GLU A 127 24.24 -12.72 -0.80
C GLU A 127 22.84 -12.22 -0.38
N SER A 128 21.94 -12.02 -1.35
CA SER A 128 20.57 -11.59 -1.09
C SER A 128 19.81 -12.58 -0.21
N VAL A 129 19.95 -13.87 -0.45
CA VAL A 129 19.35 -14.92 0.36
C VAL A 129 19.90 -14.92 1.77
N ASN A 130 21.22 -14.82 1.93
CA ASN A 130 21.89 -14.77 3.23
C ASN A 130 21.46 -13.52 4.02
N GLU A 131 21.34 -12.37 3.36
CA GLU A 131 20.84 -11.15 4.00
C GLU A 131 19.42 -11.34 4.52
N LEU A 132 18.51 -11.89 3.72
CA LEU A 132 17.12 -12.16 4.14
C LEU A 132 17.05 -13.14 5.32
N GLN A 133 17.91 -14.16 5.33
CA GLN A 133 17.98 -15.13 6.43
C GLN A 133 18.53 -14.53 7.73
N SER A 134 19.32 -13.46 7.65
CA SER A 134 19.87 -12.76 8.80
C SER A 134 18.87 -11.84 9.51
N TYR A 135 17.74 -11.55 8.87
CA TYR A 135 16.72 -10.68 9.47
C TYR A 135 15.98 -11.38 10.61
N PRO A 136 15.58 -10.66 11.66
CA PRO A 136 14.76 -11.21 12.74
C PRO A 136 13.46 -11.82 12.19
N LYS A 137 13.10 -12.99 12.75
CA LYS A 137 11.86 -13.71 12.42
C LYS A 137 10.70 -13.23 13.29
#